data_5bac74584061f33011b45cac527fec24
#
_entry.id   5bac74584061f33011b45cac527fec24
#
_cell.length_a   1.000
_cell.length_b   1.000
_cell.length_c   1.000
_cell.angle_alpha   90.00
_cell.angle_beta   90.00
_cell.angle_gamma   90.00
#
_symmetry.space_group_name_H-M   'P 1'
#
loop_
_entity.id
_entity.type
_entity.pdbx_description
1 polymer ?
#
loop_
_entity_poly.entity_id
_entity_poly.type
_entity_poly.pdbx_seq_one_letter_code
_entity_poly.pdbx_strand_id
1 'polypeptide(L)'
;MHIRDLVGAGDRIAALTLPFAAVGVAANVLWPWAFRMGFGAVGMAIGAVFAAVGVPLWLASVVQVLVLVPKGRLITGGPFALVLHPIYTTVALLVVPGCGLLFDSWLGFAIGIVLYGSVRLYGPSEEQSLAARFPREYPAYRERVLLRWL
;
A
#
# COMPACT_ATOMS: atom_id res chain seq x y z
N MET A 1 -15.96 -13.90 -14.15
CA MET A 1 -15.69 -13.15 -12.90
C MET A 1 -14.78 -11.99 -13.27
N HIS A 2 -15.31 -10.78 -13.30
CA HIS A 2 -14.51 -9.62 -13.69
C HIS A 2 -13.65 -9.18 -12.51
N ILE A 3 -12.34 -9.08 -12.75
CA ILE A 3 -11.35 -8.52 -11.80
C ILE A 3 -11.78 -7.11 -11.34
N ARG A 4 -12.53 -6.39 -12.16
CA ARG A 4 -13.11 -5.06 -11.84
C ARG A 4 -13.98 -5.02 -10.59
N ASP A 5 -14.69 -6.10 -10.25
CA ASP A 5 -15.57 -6.14 -9.07
C ASP A 5 -14.79 -6.28 -7.76
N LEU A 6 -13.51 -6.66 -7.85
CA LEU A 6 -12.58 -6.80 -6.72
C LEU A 6 -11.64 -5.59 -6.57
N VAL A 7 -11.49 -4.79 -7.63
CA VAL A 7 -10.55 -3.66 -7.69
C VAL A 7 -11.26 -2.31 -7.49
N GLY A 8 -12.55 -2.32 -7.12
CA GLY A 8 -13.36 -1.10 -7.04
C GLY A 8 -12.80 0.02 -6.14
N ALA A 9 -12.08 -0.33 -5.09
CA ALA A 9 -11.37 0.66 -4.25
C ALA A 9 -10.00 1.03 -4.85
N GLY A 10 -9.32 0.10 -5.52
CA GLY A 10 -8.00 0.30 -6.10
C GLY A 10 -7.98 1.41 -7.15
N ASP A 11 -8.98 1.46 -8.02
CA ASP A 11 -9.10 2.50 -9.05
C ASP A 11 -9.23 3.91 -8.43
N ARG A 12 -9.99 4.04 -7.34
CA ARG A 12 -10.18 5.31 -6.63
C ARG A 12 -8.93 5.73 -5.87
N ILE A 13 -8.26 4.78 -5.22
CA ILE A 13 -6.98 4.99 -4.54
C ILE A 13 -5.93 5.45 -5.55
N ALA A 14 -5.83 4.76 -6.70
CA ALA A 14 -4.92 5.13 -7.77
C ALA A 14 -5.26 6.51 -8.36
N ALA A 15 -6.54 6.78 -8.64
CA ALA A 15 -7.00 8.05 -9.19
C ALA A 15 -6.66 9.26 -8.32
N LEU A 16 -6.61 9.09 -6.99
CA LEU A 16 -6.20 10.15 -6.07
C LEU A 16 -4.67 10.22 -5.92
N THR A 17 -4.01 9.09 -5.80
CA THR A 17 -2.58 9.03 -5.45
C THR A 17 -1.67 9.28 -6.65
N LEU A 18 -1.99 8.72 -7.84
CA LEU A 18 -1.12 8.81 -9.00
C LEU A 18 -0.92 10.25 -9.53
N PRO A 19 -1.97 11.10 -9.66
CA PRO A 19 -1.77 12.48 -10.07
C PRO A 19 -0.92 13.26 -9.07
N PHE A 20 -1.15 13.07 -7.76
CA PHE A 20 -0.34 13.70 -6.73
C PHE A 20 1.13 13.26 -6.81
N ALA A 21 1.38 11.96 -6.95
CA ALA A 21 2.73 11.43 -7.11
C ALA A 21 3.40 11.94 -8.38
N ALA A 22 2.69 11.98 -9.50
CA ALA A 22 3.23 12.45 -10.78
C ALA A 22 3.64 13.93 -10.71
N VAL A 23 2.77 14.78 -10.17
CA VAL A 23 3.08 16.22 -9.99
C VAL A 23 4.23 16.39 -9.00
N GLY A 24 4.23 15.65 -7.88
CA GLY A 24 5.29 15.71 -6.88
C GLY A 24 6.65 15.28 -7.46
N VAL A 25 6.69 14.18 -8.20
CA VAL A 25 7.92 13.70 -8.85
C VAL A 25 8.41 14.70 -9.89
N ALA A 26 7.54 15.26 -10.72
CA ALA A 26 7.91 16.30 -11.67
C ALA A 26 8.50 17.53 -10.94
N ALA A 27 7.87 17.99 -9.87
CA ALA A 27 8.37 19.09 -9.06
C ALA A 27 9.73 18.75 -8.42
N ASN A 28 9.89 17.54 -7.90
CA ASN A 28 11.18 17.09 -7.31
C ASN A 28 12.32 17.05 -8.36
N VAL A 29 12.00 16.69 -9.59
CA VAL A 29 13.00 16.72 -10.68
C VAL A 29 13.39 18.16 -11.06
N LEU A 30 12.42 19.08 -11.10
CA LEU A 30 12.65 20.48 -11.45
C LEU A 30 13.33 21.28 -10.32
N TRP A 31 13.00 21.00 -9.07
CA TRP A 31 13.48 21.70 -7.87
C TRP A 31 13.99 20.72 -6.80
N PRO A 32 15.02 19.91 -7.07
CA PRO A 32 15.47 18.84 -6.15
C PRO A 32 15.89 19.36 -4.78
N TRP A 33 16.43 20.58 -4.71
CA TRP A 33 16.85 21.21 -3.46
C TRP A 33 15.69 21.47 -2.48
N ALA A 34 14.47 21.69 -2.99
CA ALA A 34 13.29 21.92 -2.17
C ALA A 34 12.77 20.64 -1.48
N PHE A 35 13.16 19.49 -1.99
CA PHE A 35 12.69 18.18 -1.49
C PHE A 35 13.73 17.45 -0.64
N ARG A 36 14.99 17.93 -0.60
CA ARG A 36 16.08 17.25 0.11
C ARG A 36 15.87 17.27 1.63
N MET A 37 16.13 16.11 2.26
CA MET A 37 16.12 15.95 3.72
C MET A 37 17.50 16.11 4.35
N GLY A 38 18.57 15.79 3.60
CA GLY A 38 19.94 15.90 4.08
C GLY A 38 20.39 14.77 5.03
N PHE A 39 19.69 13.61 5.01
CA PHE A 39 20.03 12.48 5.90
C PHE A 39 21.24 11.66 5.43
N GLY A 40 21.70 11.86 4.19
CA GLY A 40 22.91 11.22 3.66
C GLY A 40 22.91 9.70 3.80
N ALA A 41 24.02 9.13 4.23
CA ALA A 41 24.21 7.68 4.35
C ALA A 41 23.24 7.03 5.35
N VAL A 42 22.83 7.73 6.40
CA VAL A 42 21.87 7.21 7.39
C VAL A 42 20.50 7.03 6.76
N GLY A 43 20.03 8.04 6.00
CA GLY A 43 18.78 7.95 5.26
C GLY A 43 18.80 6.79 4.26
N MET A 44 19.89 6.64 3.51
CA MET A 44 20.06 5.54 2.56
C MET A 44 20.01 4.17 3.25
N ALA A 45 20.67 4.00 4.39
CA ALA A 45 20.64 2.74 5.15
C ALA A 45 19.22 2.40 5.62
N ILE A 46 18.50 3.36 6.20
CA ILE A 46 17.11 3.16 6.64
C ILE A 46 16.20 2.88 5.42
N GLY A 47 16.37 3.62 4.33
CA GLY A 47 15.61 3.41 3.09
C GLY A 47 15.83 2.02 2.51
N ALA A 48 17.07 1.52 2.54
CA ALA A 48 17.41 0.16 2.12
C ALA A 48 16.69 -0.91 2.98
N VAL A 49 16.63 -0.72 4.30
CA VAL A 49 15.87 -1.61 5.20
C VAL A 49 14.38 -1.58 4.87
N PHE A 50 13.80 -0.40 4.66
CA PHE A 50 12.40 -0.23 4.29
C PHE A 50 12.09 -0.95 2.97
N ALA A 51 12.95 -0.81 1.96
CA ALA A 51 12.82 -1.49 0.68
C ALA A 51 12.98 -3.02 0.83
N ALA A 52 13.98 -3.47 1.60
CA ALA A 52 14.25 -4.89 1.82
C ALA A 52 13.10 -5.62 2.53
N VAL A 53 12.34 -4.93 3.37
CA VAL A 53 11.15 -5.48 4.04
C VAL A 53 9.88 -5.24 3.20
N GLY A 54 9.71 -4.02 2.72
CA GLY A 54 8.48 -3.60 2.04
C GLY A 54 8.26 -4.28 0.69
N VAL A 55 9.31 -4.39 -0.13
CA VAL A 55 9.18 -5.00 -1.48
C VAL A 55 8.80 -6.48 -1.42
N PRO A 56 9.42 -7.34 -0.60
CA PRO A 56 8.98 -8.73 -0.48
C PRO A 56 7.56 -8.89 0.07
N LEU A 57 7.17 -8.10 1.07
CA LEU A 57 5.80 -8.12 1.61
C LEU A 57 4.77 -7.71 0.54
N TRP A 58 5.07 -6.69 -0.22
CA TRP A 58 4.23 -6.24 -1.33
C TRP A 58 4.12 -7.32 -2.40
N LEU A 59 5.25 -7.88 -2.87
CA LEU A 59 5.26 -8.95 -3.87
C LEU A 59 4.48 -10.17 -3.39
N ALA A 60 4.67 -10.60 -2.14
CA ALA A 60 3.93 -11.72 -1.56
C ALA A 60 2.42 -11.45 -1.56
N SER A 61 2.00 -10.21 -1.25
CA SER A 61 0.59 -9.81 -1.27
C SER A 61 0.02 -9.86 -2.68
N VAL A 62 0.74 -9.31 -3.67
CA VAL A 62 0.33 -9.31 -5.08
C VAL A 62 0.21 -10.73 -5.62
N VAL A 63 1.21 -11.57 -5.36
CA VAL A 63 1.19 -12.99 -5.80
C VAL A 63 -0.01 -13.73 -5.20
N GLN A 64 -0.30 -13.53 -3.91
CA GLN A 64 -1.47 -14.16 -3.27
C GLN A 64 -2.78 -13.72 -3.93
N VAL A 65 -2.93 -12.43 -4.25
CA VAL A 65 -4.12 -11.92 -4.96
C VAL A 65 -4.24 -12.56 -6.35
N LEU A 66 -3.16 -12.57 -7.13
CA LEU A 66 -3.17 -13.13 -8.48
C LEU A 66 -3.47 -14.64 -8.51
N VAL A 67 -3.06 -15.39 -7.48
CA VAL A 67 -3.23 -16.85 -7.42
C VAL A 67 -4.56 -17.26 -6.77
N LEU A 68 -5.00 -16.59 -5.71
CA LEU A 68 -6.13 -17.04 -4.88
C LEU A 68 -7.46 -16.38 -5.26
N VAL A 69 -7.44 -15.12 -5.71
CA VAL A 69 -8.66 -14.42 -6.12
C VAL A 69 -9.36 -15.10 -7.31
N PRO A 70 -8.67 -15.55 -8.37
CA PRO A 70 -9.31 -16.27 -9.47
C PRO A 70 -9.94 -17.60 -9.03
N LYS A 71 -9.46 -18.18 -7.91
CA LYS A 71 -10.01 -19.42 -7.32
C LYS A 71 -11.22 -19.15 -6.42
N GLY A 72 -11.68 -17.90 -6.29
CA GLY A 72 -12.82 -17.52 -5.47
C GLY A 72 -12.58 -17.70 -3.97
N ARG A 73 -11.32 -17.68 -3.49
CA ARG A 73 -10.94 -17.90 -2.09
C ARG A 73 -10.65 -16.56 -1.39
N LEU A 74 -11.11 -16.42 -0.16
CA LEU A 74 -10.70 -15.34 0.73
C LEU A 74 -9.24 -15.53 1.13
N ILE A 75 -8.44 -14.48 1.01
CA ILE A 75 -7.03 -14.50 1.39
C ILE A 75 -6.93 -14.11 2.86
N THR A 76 -6.40 -15.00 3.69
CA THR A 76 -6.33 -14.82 5.14
C THR A 76 -4.95 -15.04 5.73
N GLY A 77 -3.98 -15.44 4.91
CA GLY A 77 -2.62 -15.80 5.34
C GLY A 77 -1.54 -14.85 4.83
N GLY A 78 -0.30 -15.05 5.30
CA GLY A 78 0.85 -14.23 4.91
C GLY A 78 0.67 -12.76 5.30
N PRO A 79 0.97 -11.80 4.42
CA PRO A 79 0.80 -10.38 4.70
C PRO A 79 -0.63 -9.98 5.07
N PHE A 80 -1.65 -10.71 4.56
CA PHE A 80 -3.07 -10.49 4.89
C PHE A 80 -3.43 -10.93 6.33
N ALA A 81 -2.60 -11.71 7.00
CA ALA A 81 -2.77 -11.97 8.42
C ALA A 81 -2.24 -10.80 9.29
N LEU A 82 -1.38 -9.95 8.75
CA LEU A 82 -0.81 -8.81 9.46
C LEU A 82 -1.70 -7.57 9.38
N VAL A 83 -2.17 -7.22 8.17
CA VAL A 83 -2.99 -6.03 7.90
C VAL A 83 -4.09 -6.36 6.89
N LEU A 84 -5.19 -5.59 6.92
CA LEU A 84 -6.35 -5.84 6.04
C LEU A 84 -6.06 -5.53 4.56
N HIS A 85 -5.25 -4.49 4.29
CA HIS A 85 -4.92 -4.03 2.95
C HIS A 85 -3.41 -4.04 2.69
N PRO A 86 -2.74 -5.23 2.73
CA PRO A 86 -1.28 -5.30 2.74
C PRO A 86 -0.62 -4.73 1.48
N ILE A 87 -1.25 -4.83 0.31
CA ILE A 87 -0.72 -4.27 -0.94
C ILE A 87 -0.50 -2.76 -0.79
N TYR A 88 -1.54 -2.04 -0.38
CA TYR A 88 -1.50 -0.58 -0.29
C TYR A 88 -0.73 -0.10 0.94
N THR A 89 -0.98 -0.73 2.10
CA THR A 89 -0.34 -0.37 3.37
C THR A 89 1.19 -0.54 3.29
N THR A 90 1.66 -1.62 2.68
CA THR A 90 3.11 -1.87 2.52
C THR A 90 3.74 -0.82 1.60
N VAL A 91 3.08 -0.48 0.49
CA VAL A 91 3.57 0.57 -0.42
C VAL A 91 3.57 1.93 0.28
N ALA A 92 2.49 2.28 0.98
CA ALA A 92 2.34 3.56 1.64
C ALA A 92 3.33 3.79 2.80
N LEU A 93 3.59 2.75 3.61
CA LEU A 93 4.37 2.90 4.84
C LEU A 93 5.84 2.46 4.71
N LEU A 94 6.16 1.61 3.73
CA LEU A 94 7.52 1.08 3.59
C LEU A 94 8.13 1.41 2.23
N VAL A 95 7.49 1.02 1.11
CA VAL A 95 8.13 1.11 -0.21
C VAL A 95 8.35 2.57 -0.62
N VAL A 96 7.30 3.39 -0.59
CA VAL A 96 7.39 4.79 -1.06
C VAL A 96 8.20 5.66 -0.09
N PRO A 97 8.03 5.60 1.25
CA PRO A 97 8.93 6.27 2.17
C PRO A 97 10.39 5.78 2.08
N GLY A 98 10.58 4.47 1.88
CA GLY A 98 11.91 3.89 1.64
C GLY A 98 12.57 4.47 0.40
N CYS A 99 11.87 4.59 -0.71
CA CYS A 99 12.36 5.29 -1.90
C CYS A 99 12.68 6.76 -1.59
N GLY A 100 11.83 7.46 -0.84
CA GLY A 100 12.10 8.83 -0.40
C GLY A 100 13.42 8.96 0.34
N LEU A 101 13.70 8.05 1.27
CA LEU A 101 14.96 8.01 2.01
C LEU A 101 16.16 7.67 1.12
N LEU A 102 16.01 6.72 0.18
CA LEU A 102 17.07 6.34 -0.76
C LEU A 102 17.46 7.49 -1.69
N PHE A 103 16.50 8.30 -2.10
CA PHE A 103 16.71 9.45 -2.99
C PHE A 103 16.83 10.78 -2.23
N ASP A 104 16.95 10.74 -0.90
CA ASP A 104 17.06 11.92 -0.02
C ASP A 104 15.92 12.94 -0.25
N SER A 105 14.68 12.45 -0.39
CA SER A 105 13.51 13.27 -0.71
C SER A 105 12.34 13.02 0.26
N TRP A 106 11.86 14.05 0.94
CA TRP A 106 10.68 13.96 1.80
C TRP A 106 9.38 13.67 1.01
N LEU A 107 9.41 13.80 -0.30
CA LEU A 107 8.28 13.52 -1.17
C LEU A 107 7.75 12.08 -1.00
N GLY A 108 8.65 11.12 -0.75
CA GLY A 108 8.25 9.74 -0.47
C GLY A 108 7.29 9.63 0.71
N PHE A 109 7.53 10.37 1.78
CA PHE A 109 6.63 10.41 2.94
C PHE A 109 5.30 11.08 2.60
N ALA A 110 5.32 12.19 1.84
CA ALA A 110 4.10 12.87 1.42
C ALA A 110 3.21 11.96 0.55
N ILE A 111 3.78 11.27 -0.44
CA ILE A 111 3.06 10.31 -1.27
C ILE A 111 2.53 9.15 -0.40
N GLY A 112 3.34 8.63 0.52
CA GLY A 112 2.93 7.59 1.46
C GLY A 112 1.72 7.99 2.30
N ILE A 113 1.70 9.21 2.83
CA ILE A 113 0.57 9.77 3.60
C ILE A 113 -0.69 9.86 2.73
N VAL A 114 -0.57 10.39 1.52
CA VAL A 114 -1.71 10.50 0.59
C VAL A 114 -2.25 9.11 0.22
N LEU A 115 -1.37 8.17 -0.09
CA LEU A 115 -1.76 6.79 -0.40
C LEU A 115 -2.46 6.14 0.80
N TYR A 116 -1.87 6.24 2.00
CA TYR A 116 -2.46 5.67 3.22
C TYR A 116 -3.83 6.30 3.54
N GLY A 117 -3.94 7.63 3.43
CA GLY A 117 -5.21 8.34 3.59
C GLY A 117 -6.26 7.87 2.59
N SER A 118 -5.87 7.63 1.33
CA SER A 118 -6.76 7.09 0.30
C SER A 118 -7.25 5.68 0.65
N VAL A 119 -6.37 4.83 1.19
CA VAL A 119 -6.75 3.49 1.67
C VAL A 119 -7.75 3.57 2.81
N ARG A 120 -7.55 4.49 3.77
CA ARG A 120 -8.48 4.70 4.88
C ARG A 120 -9.85 5.22 4.43
N LEU A 121 -9.88 6.00 3.35
CA LEU A 121 -11.10 6.57 2.80
C LEU A 121 -11.90 5.54 1.98
N TYR A 122 -11.24 4.76 1.14
CA TYR A 122 -11.89 3.85 0.19
C TYR A 122 -11.87 2.38 0.62
N GLY A 123 -10.97 1.97 1.50
CA GLY A 123 -10.86 0.60 2.03
C GLY A 123 -12.16 0.05 2.62
N PRO A 124 -12.94 0.81 3.41
CA PRO A 124 -14.21 0.33 3.95
C PRO A 124 -15.21 -0.15 2.89
N SER A 125 -15.20 0.41 1.68
CA SER A 125 -16.06 -0.05 0.59
C SER A 125 -15.65 -1.43 0.05
N GLU A 126 -14.36 -1.72 0.03
CA GLU A 126 -13.82 -3.03 -0.32
C GLU A 126 -14.12 -4.07 0.76
N GLU A 127 -13.97 -3.68 2.04
CA GLU A 127 -14.33 -4.54 3.18
C GLU A 127 -15.81 -4.94 3.16
N GLN A 128 -16.72 -4.01 2.85
CA GLN A 128 -18.14 -4.30 2.70
C GLN A 128 -18.41 -5.29 1.56
N SER A 129 -17.72 -5.13 0.44
CA SER A 129 -17.83 -6.05 -0.70
C SER A 129 -17.32 -7.46 -0.35
N LEU A 130 -16.21 -7.55 0.38
CA LEU A 130 -15.68 -8.82 0.89
C LEU A 130 -16.61 -9.46 1.91
N ALA A 131 -17.18 -8.69 2.83
CA ALA A 131 -18.15 -9.18 3.82
C ALA A 131 -19.43 -9.71 3.17
N ALA A 132 -19.94 -9.03 2.13
CA ALA A 132 -21.10 -9.50 1.37
C ALA A 132 -20.80 -10.80 0.60
N ARG A 133 -19.58 -10.95 0.09
CA ARG A 133 -19.16 -12.12 -0.69
C ARG A 133 -18.80 -13.32 0.18
N PHE A 134 -18.19 -13.09 1.35
CA PHE A 134 -17.73 -14.12 2.29
C PHE A 134 -18.40 -13.92 3.68
N PRO A 135 -19.73 -13.99 3.78
CA PRO A 135 -20.44 -13.58 4.99
C PRO A 135 -20.10 -14.41 6.25
N ARG A 136 -19.64 -15.66 6.06
CA ARG A 136 -19.23 -16.54 7.18
C ARG A 136 -17.75 -16.45 7.50
N GLU A 137 -16.90 -16.22 6.50
CA GLU A 137 -15.44 -16.28 6.65
C GLU A 137 -14.84 -14.93 6.98
N TYR A 138 -15.35 -13.84 6.37
CA TYR A 138 -14.78 -12.51 6.50
C TYR A 138 -14.80 -11.95 7.94
N PRO A 139 -15.89 -12.06 8.72
CA PRO A 139 -15.89 -11.58 10.10
C PRO A 139 -14.81 -12.27 10.96
N ALA A 140 -14.73 -13.60 10.89
CA ALA A 140 -13.72 -14.37 11.61
C ALA A 140 -12.28 -14.05 11.13
N TYR A 141 -12.08 -13.79 9.86
CA TYR A 141 -10.79 -13.31 9.32
C TYR A 141 -10.43 -11.94 9.90
N ARG A 142 -11.34 -10.97 9.84
CA ARG A 142 -11.11 -9.60 10.31
C ARG A 142 -10.72 -9.54 11.78
N GLU A 143 -11.27 -10.41 12.61
CA GLU A 143 -10.92 -10.51 14.04
C GLU A 143 -9.52 -11.07 14.28
N ARG A 144 -9.00 -11.90 13.36
CA ARG A 144 -7.67 -12.53 13.48
C ARG A 144 -6.54 -11.64 12.95
N VAL A 145 -6.84 -10.62 12.16
CA VAL A 145 -5.82 -9.71 11.62
C VAL A 145 -5.13 -8.97 12.76
N LEU A 146 -3.80 -9.02 12.78
CA LEU A 146 -2.99 -8.50 13.87
C LEU A 146 -3.12 -6.98 14.03
N LEU A 147 -3.02 -6.25 12.93
CA LEU A 147 -3.07 -4.78 12.88
C LEU A 147 -4.28 -4.34 12.04
N ARG A 148 -5.48 -4.71 12.49
CA ARG A 148 -6.74 -4.40 11.79
C ARG A 148 -7.09 -2.92 11.67
N TRP A 149 -6.35 -2.07 12.33
CA TRP A 149 -6.50 -0.60 12.28
C TRP A 149 -5.53 0.07 11.29
N LEU A 150 -4.60 -0.68 10.69
CA LEU A 150 -3.67 -0.23 9.66
C LEU A 150 -4.22 -0.44 8.25
#